data_dfb771509b9a13a174fa98f81b09ed1f
#
_entry.id   dfb771509b9a13a174fa98f81b09ed1f
#
_cell.length_a   1.000
_cell.length_b   1.000
_cell.length_c   1.000
_cell.angle_alpha   90.00
_cell.angle_beta   90.00
_cell.angle_gamma   90.00
#
_symmetry.space_group_name_H-M   'P 1'
#
loop_
_entity.id
_entity.type
_entity.pdbx_description
1 polymer ?
#
loop_
_entity_poly.entity_id
_entity_poly.type
_entity_poly.pdbx_seq_one_letter_code
_entity_poly.pdbx_strand_id
1 'polypeptide(L)'
;MISSVEYISLLIIPLFILFTVLYGAFKKVRVYDSFVAGAKQGPAIILNIFPYLLTIFVAIKGFQASGAFDYLRNAFYSVFAFLDIPIEAVSMAIVKPLSGSASTALFTDIVKTTGPDSMATHMSAIIMGSAETTFYVLAVYLGAVSIRKSRYLVPVCLIADCVGIVIAVAVAKWFF
;
A
#
# COMPACT_ATOMS: atom_id res chain seq x y z
N MET A 1 17.70 -1.54 -22.53
CA MET A 1 18.90 -1.54 -21.63
C MET A 1 18.39 -1.31 -20.21
N ILE A 2 18.61 -2.26 -19.33
CA ILE A 2 18.28 -2.10 -17.91
C ILE A 2 19.18 -0.99 -17.35
N SER A 3 18.61 0.02 -16.73
CA SER A 3 19.38 1.13 -16.17
C SER A 3 20.23 0.67 -14.98
N SER A 4 21.34 1.35 -14.70
CA SER A 4 22.19 1.02 -13.53
C SER A 4 21.40 1.05 -12.22
N VAL A 5 20.36 1.87 -12.13
CA VAL A 5 19.45 1.96 -10.98
C VAL A 5 18.61 0.69 -10.82
N GLU A 6 18.14 0.10 -11.93
CA GLU A 6 17.37 -1.16 -11.89
C GLU A 6 18.25 -2.33 -11.41
N TYR A 7 19.50 -2.42 -11.84
CA TYR A 7 20.46 -3.43 -11.36
C TYR A 7 20.69 -3.30 -9.84
N ILE A 8 20.93 -2.08 -9.36
CA ILE A 8 21.12 -1.84 -7.92
C ILE A 8 19.86 -2.24 -7.14
N SER A 9 18.67 -1.85 -7.62
CA SER A 9 17.40 -2.20 -6.97
C SER A 9 17.19 -3.72 -6.88
N LEU A 10 17.48 -4.46 -7.95
CA LEU A 10 17.38 -5.93 -7.97
C LEU A 10 18.36 -6.62 -7.02
N LEU A 11 19.52 -6.01 -6.75
CA LEU A 11 20.55 -6.59 -5.89
C LEU A 11 20.33 -6.32 -4.40
N ILE A 12 19.54 -5.32 -4.02
CA ILE A 12 19.36 -4.93 -2.60
C ILE A 12 18.90 -6.12 -1.75
N ILE A 13 17.85 -6.83 -2.17
CA ILE A 13 17.28 -7.95 -1.39
C ILE A 13 18.27 -9.13 -1.31
N PRO A 14 18.85 -9.64 -2.44
CA PRO A 14 19.84 -10.69 -2.35
C PRO A 14 21.07 -10.32 -1.51
N LEU A 15 21.57 -9.10 -1.63
CA LEU A 15 22.72 -8.64 -0.83
C LEU A 15 22.37 -8.54 0.66
N PHE A 16 21.17 -8.09 1.00
CA PHE A 16 20.73 -8.05 2.40
C PHE A 16 20.64 -9.45 3.00
N ILE A 17 20.10 -10.42 2.26
CA ILE A 17 20.04 -11.83 2.70
C ILE A 17 21.46 -12.38 2.88
N LEU A 18 22.33 -12.19 1.88
CA LEU A 18 23.72 -12.64 1.92
C LEU A 18 24.46 -12.02 3.12
N PHE A 19 24.33 -10.72 3.32
CA PHE A 19 24.92 -10.01 4.46
C PHE A 19 24.45 -10.60 5.79
N THR A 20 23.14 -10.83 5.95
CA THR A 20 22.57 -11.37 7.18
C THR A 20 23.13 -12.79 7.49
N VAL A 21 23.20 -13.65 6.46
CA VAL A 21 23.73 -15.02 6.59
C VAL A 21 25.22 -14.99 6.94
N LEU A 22 26.02 -14.20 6.22
CA LEU A 22 27.46 -14.07 6.47
C LEU A 22 27.75 -13.49 7.85
N TYR A 23 27.04 -12.44 8.24
CA TYR A 23 27.18 -11.83 9.55
C TYR A 23 26.86 -12.82 10.68
N GLY A 24 25.76 -13.59 10.52
CA GLY A 24 25.41 -14.66 11.46
C GLY A 24 26.50 -15.74 11.57
N ALA A 25 27.07 -16.15 10.42
CA ALA A 25 28.17 -17.12 10.38
C ALA A 25 29.44 -16.57 11.07
N PHE A 26 29.82 -15.32 10.83
CA PHE A 26 30.93 -14.65 11.50
C PHE A 26 30.73 -14.58 13.02
N LYS A 27 29.50 -14.36 13.47
CA LYS A 27 29.13 -14.34 14.89
C LYS A 27 28.97 -15.75 15.49
N LYS A 28 29.30 -16.82 14.73
CA LYS A 28 29.16 -18.22 15.12
C LYS A 28 27.73 -18.61 15.53
N VAL A 29 26.74 -17.93 15.00
CA VAL A 29 25.33 -18.29 15.15
C VAL A 29 25.04 -19.48 14.24
N ARG A 30 24.28 -20.46 14.71
CA ARG A 30 23.76 -21.54 13.87
C ARG A 30 22.64 -21.01 12.98
N VAL A 31 23.02 -20.42 11.82
CA VAL A 31 22.13 -19.67 10.93
C VAL A 31 20.91 -20.50 10.51
N TYR A 32 21.13 -21.76 10.13
CA TYR A 32 20.04 -22.66 9.73
C TYR A 32 19.06 -22.93 10.86
N ASP A 33 19.56 -23.24 12.06
CA ASP A 33 18.70 -23.52 13.22
C ASP A 33 17.90 -22.26 13.63
N SER A 34 18.53 -21.10 13.57
CA SER A 34 17.88 -19.81 13.84
C SER A 34 16.78 -19.51 12.81
N PHE A 35 17.06 -19.78 11.54
CA PHE A 35 16.06 -19.65 10.48
C PHE A 35 14.87 -20.58 10.71
N VAL A 36 15.13 -21.86 10.98
CA VAL A 36 14.08 -22.86 11.26
C VAL A 36 13.27 -22.49 12.50
N ALA A 37 13.93 -22.00 13.56
CA ALA A 37 13.24 -21.54 14.77
C ALA A 37 12.30 -20.35 14.48
N GLY A 38 12.74 -19.38 13.67
CA GLY A 38 11.92 -18.26 13.21
C GLY A 38 10.75 -18.73 12.34
N ALA A 39 11.02 -19.62 11.38
CA ALA A 39 10.00 -20.16 10.49
C ALA A 39 8.88 -20.92 11.24
N LYS A 40 9.23 -21.66 12.31
CA LYS A 40 8.24 -22.34 13.16
C LYS A 40 7.27 -21.38 13.88
N GLN A 41 7.66 -20.13 14.10
CA GLN A 41 6.80 -19.13 14.74
C GLN A 41 5.80 -18.51 13.74
N GLY A 42 6.11 -18.56 12.43
CA GLY A 42 5.29 -17.96 11.38
C GLY A 42 3.83 -18.39 11.40
N PRO A 43 3.49 -19.70 11.44
CA PRO A 43 2.11 -20.15 11.47
C PRO A 43 1.29 -19.61 12.64
N ALA A 44 1.88 -19.53 13.84
CA ALA A 44 1.21 -18.98 15.02
C ALA A 44 0.90 -17.49 14.85
N ILE A 45 1.83 -16.73 14.27
CA ILE A 45 1.63 -15.30 13.96
C ILE A 45 0.51 -15.14 12.93
N ILE A 46 0.52 -15.94 11.86
CA ILE A 46 -0.52 -15.90 10.82
C ILE A 46 -1.90 -16.19 11.42
N LEU A 47 -2.04 -17.23 12.23
CA LEU A 47 -3.31 -17.59 12.87
C LEU A 47 -3.82 -16.48 13.81
N ASN A 48 -2.94 -15.81 14.51
CA ASN A 48 -3.30 -14.71 15.40
C ASN A 48 -3.79 -13.46 14.62
N ILE A 49 -3.20 -13.18 13.46
CA ILE A 49 -3.54 -12.01 12.64
C ILE A 49 -4.75 -12.30 11.73
N PHE A 50 -4.98 -13.55 11.33
CA PHE A 50 -5.99 -13.94 10.35
C PHE A 50 -7.40 -13.42 10.65
N PRO A 51 -7.94 -13.49 11.88
CA PRO A 51 -9.28 -12.97 12.17
C PRO A 51 -9.43 -11.47 11.92
N TYR A 52 -8.38 -10.69 12.22
CA TYR A 52 -8.35 -9.25 11.97
C TYR A 52 -8.32 -8.94 10.48
N LEU A 53 -7.51 -9.68 9.70
CA LEU A 53 -7.47 -9.56 8.26
C LEU A 53 -8.81 -9.91 7.62
N LEU A 54 -9.43 -11.01 8.03
CA LEU A 54 -10.73 -11.42 7.52
C LEU A 54 -11.79 -10.33 7.80
N THR A 55 -11.82 -9.81 9.01
CA THR A 55 -12.77 -8.75 9.41
C THR A 55 -12.62 -7.50 8.56
N ILE A 56 -11.38 -7.02 8.35
CA ILE A 56 -11.15 -5.82 7.55
C ILE A 56 -11.48 -6.06 6.07
N PHE A 57 -11.19 -7.24 5.52
CA PHE A 57 -11.56 -7.57 4.14
C PHE A 57 -13.08 -7.61 3.94
N VAL A 58 -13.82 -8.21 4.88
CA VAL A 58 -15.29 -8.22 4.84
C VAL A 58 -15.84 -6.79 4.94
N ALA A 59 -15.31 -5.96 5.85
CA ALA A 59 -15.72 -4.57 5.99
C ALA A 59 -15.45 -3.76 4.71
N ILE A 60 -14.25 -3.89 4.11
CA ILE A 60 -13.90 -3.21 2.86
C ILE A 60 -14.81 -3.68 1.71
N LYS A 61 -15.06 -4.98 1.58
CA LYS A 61 -15.96 -5.51 0.55
C LYS A 61 -17.41 -5.06 0.76
N GLY A 62 -17.87 -5.01 1.99
CA GLY A 62 -19.19 -4.45 2.33
C GLY A 62 -19.29 -2.97 1.96
N PHE A 63 -18.26 -2.18 2.25
CA PHE A 63 -18.19 -0.78 1.86
C PHE A 63 -18.20 -0.59 0.34
N GLN A 64 -17.45 -1.41 -0.42
CA GLN A 64 -17.46 -1.39 -1.88
C GLN A 64 -18.84 -1.78 -2.45
N ALA A 65 -19.47 -2.83 -1.89
CA ALA A 65 -20.77 -3.31 -2.35
C ALA A 65 -21.94 -2.38 -2.00
N SER A 66 -21.81 -1.53 -0.98
CA SER A 66 -22.85 -0.59 -0.55
C SER A 66 -23.04 0.61 -1.46
N GLY A 67 -22.17 0.83 -2.46
CA GLY A 67 -22.17 2.03 -3.30
C GLY A 67 -21.60 3.27 -2.59
N ALA A 68 -21.16 3.16 -1.34
CA ALA A 68 -20.56 4.27 -0.60
C ALA A 68 -19.30 4.82 -1.28
N PHE A 69 -18.60 3.96 -2.01
CA PHE A 69 -17.44 4.33 -2.80
C PHE A 69 -17.82 5.31 -3.93
N ASP A 70 -18.86 5.00 -4.70
CA ASP A 70 -19.32 5.86 -5.79
C ASP A 70 -19.90 7.18 -5.26
N TYR A 71 -20.56 7.13 -4.10
CA TYR A 71 -21.03 8.33 -3.42
C TYR A 71 -19.87 9.26 -3.02
N LEU A 72 -18.81 8.73 -2.40
CA LEU A 72 -17.62 9.52 -2.05
C LEU A 72 -16.95 10.09 -3.31
N ARG A 73 -16.75 9.28 -4.33
CA ARG A 73 -16.19 9.70 -5.61
C ARG A 73 -16.96 10.89 -6.19
N ASN A 74 -18.28 10.80 -6.21
CA ASN A 74 -19.13 11.85 -6.75
C ASN A 74 -19.15 13.11 -5.87
N ALA A 75 -19.14 12.96 -4.55
CA ALA A 75 -19.10 14.09 -3.61
C ALA A 75 -17.81 14.91 -3.73
N PHE A 76 -16.69 14.25 -3.97
CA PHE A 76 -15.41 14.93 -4.15
C PHE A 76 -15.13 15.37 -5.59
N TYR A 77 -15.89 14.90 -6.57
CA TYR A 77 -15.67 15.18 -7.99
C TYR A 77 -15.53 16.68 -8.30
N SER A 78 -16.44 17.50 -7.78
CA SER A 78 -16.44 18.96 -8.05
C SER A 78 -15.18 19.66 -7.52
N VAL A 79 -14.66 19.22 -6.37
CA VAL A 79 -13.44 19.78 -5.77
C VAL A 79 -12.21 19.40 -6.61
N PHE A 80 -12.13 18.16 -7.04
CA PHE A 80 -11.00 17.66 -7.82
C PHE A 80 -11.03 18.15 -9.28
N ALA A 81 -12.22 18.32 -9.86
CA ALA A 81 -12.38 18.93 -11.18
C ALA A 81 -11.88 20.39 -11.20
N PHE A 82 -12.11 21.14 -10.12
CA PHE A 82 -11.58 22.50 -9.98
C PHE A 82 -10.04 22.53 -9.92
N LEU A 83 -9.43 21.48 -9.39
CA LEU A 83 -7.99 21.32 -9.30
C LEU A 83 -7.36 20.67 -10.54
N ASP A 84 -8.12 20.42 -11.59
CA ASP A 84 -7.69 19.74 -12.82
C ASP A 84 -7.00 18.39 -12.53
N ILE A 85 -7.66 17.59 -11.66
CA ILE A 85 -7.22 16.25 -11.28
C ILE A 85 -8.10 15.23 -11.99
N PRO A 86 -7.53 14.30 -12.79
CA PRO A 86 -8.29 13.26 -13.47
C PRO A 86 -9.11 12.41 -12.48
N ILE A 87 -10.32 12.04 -12.86
CA ILE A 87 -11.24 11.25 -12.00
C ILE A 87 -10.66 9.87 -11.65
N GLU A 88 -9.83 9.33 -12.50
CA GLU A 88 -9.10 8.08 -12.29
C GLU A 88 -8.13 8.21 -11.12
N ALA A 89 -7.39 9.31 -11.04
CA ALA A 89 -6.47 9.60 -9.94
C ALA A 89 -7.23 9.82 -8.62
N VAL A 90 -8.39 10.48 -8.66
CA VAL A 90 -9.29 10.60 -7.49
C VAL A 90 -9.76 9.23 -7.03
N SER A 91 -10.17 8.38 -7.97
CA SER A 91 -10.60 7.02 -7.66
C SER A 91 -9.46 6.21 -7.01
N MET A 92 -8.23 6.35 -7.53
CA MET A 92 -7.04 5.73 -6.94
C MET A 92 -6.78 6.23 -5.52
N ALA A 93 -6.86 7.53 -5.27
CA ALA A 93 -6.66 8.14 -3.95
C ALA A 93 -7.64 7.60 -2.89
N ILE A 94 -8.89 7.34 -3.27
CA ILE A 94 -9.91 6.81 -2.36
C ILE A 94 -9.74 5.30 -2.15
N VAL A 95 -9.39 4.53 -3.20
CA VAL A 95 -9.26 3.07 -3.13
C VAL A 95 -8.00 2.64 -2.38
N LYS A 96 -6.90 3.37 -2.56
CA LYS A 96 -5.58 2.95 -2.07
C LYS A 96 -5.52 2.76 -0.55
N PRO A 97 -6.01 3.66 0.32
CA PRO A 97 -6.04 3.44 1.76
C PRO A 97 -6.88 2.23 2.18
N LEU A 98 -7.86 1.84 1.36
CA LEU A 98 -8.80 0.76 1.66
C LEU A 98 -8.27 -0.62 1.24
N SER A 99 -7.71 -0.74 0.03
CA SER A 99 -7.37 -2.04 -0.54
C SER A 99 -6.26 -1.97 -1.59
N GLY A 100 -5.13 -2.61 -1.30
CA GLY A 100 -4.01 -2.72 -2.24
C GLY A 100 -4.34 -3.53 -3.49
N SER A 101 -5.07 -4.65 -3.35
CA SER A 101 -5.48 -5.47 -4.49
C SER A 101 -6.48 -4.76 -5.40
N ALA A 102 -7.44 -4.04 -4.80
CA ALA A 102 -8.37 -3.22 -5.57
C ALA A 102 -7.65 -2.06 -6.28
N SER A 103 -6.66 -1.44 -5.64
CA SER A 103 -5.82 -0.40 -6.26
C SER A 103 -5.03 -0.92 -7.44
N THR A 104 -4.46 -2.13 -7.34
CA THR A 104 -3.72 -2.76 -8.45
C THR A 104 -4.66 -3.07 -9.63
N ALA A 105 -5.85 -3.58 -9.36
CA ALA A 105 -6.86 -3.84 -10.39
C ALA A 105 -7.31 -2.53 -11.06
N LEU A 106 -7.62 -1.50 -10.25
CA LEU A 106 -8.01 -0.18 -10.76
C LEU A 106 -6.90 0.46 -11.59
N PHE A 107 -5.64 0.38 -11.13
CA PHE A 107 -4.50 0.91 -11.88
C PHE A 107 -4.35 0.23 -13.24
N THR A 108 -4.49 -1.10 -13.26
CA THR A 108 -4.43 -1.88 -14.51
C THR A 108 -5.54 -1.45 -15.49
N ASP A 109 -6.72 -1.16 -14.98
CA ASP A 109 -7.86 -0.67 -15.78
C ASP A 109 -7.60 0.75 -16.30
N ILE A 110 -7.09 1.64 -15.46
CA ILE A 110 -6.70 3.01 -15.85
C ILE A 110 -5.68 2.96 -17.01
N VAL A 111 -4.61 2.17 -16.87
CA VAL A 111 -3.59 2.04 -17.93
C VAL A 111 -4.20 1.56 -19.24
N LYS A 112 -5.15 0.62 -19.19
CA LYS A 112 -5.82 0.08 -20.40
C LYS A 112 -6.76 1.09 -21.04
N THR A 113 -7.45 1.90 -20.26
CA THR A 113 -8.49 2.82 -20.76
C THR A 113 -7.95 4.17 -21.16
N THR A 114 -6.99 4.72 -20.43
CA THR A 114 -6.43 6.06 -20.67
C THR A 114 -5.07 6.03 -21.39
N GLY A 115 -4.44 4.87 -21.47
CA GLY A 115 -3.10 4.69 -22.03
C GLY A 115 -1.97 4.89 -21.00
N PRO A 116 -0.79 4.28 -21.26
CA PRO A 116 0.33 4.30 -20.32
C PRO A 116 0.91 5.71 -20.09
N ASP A 117 0.91 6.56 -21.11
CA ASP A 117 1.53 7.89 -21.08
C ASP A 117 0.55 9.02 -20.72
N SER A 118 -0.67 8.69 -20.28
CA SER A 118 -1.65 9.69 -19.88
C SER A 118 -1.36 10.29 -18.51
N MET A 119 -1.73 11.56 -18.30
CA MET A 119 -1.65 12.22 -16.99
C MET A 119 -2.40 11.43 -15.91
N ALA A 120 -3.55 10.83 -16.27
CA ALA A 120 -4.32 9.97 -15.36
C ALA A 120 -3.51 8.75 -14.90
N THR A 121 -2.79 8.09 -15.81
CA THR A 121 -1.93 6.95 -15.49
C THR A 121 -0.74 7.38 -14.63
N HIS A 122 -0.01 8.44 -15.02
CA HIS A 122 1.13 8.92 -14.25
C HIS A 122 0.75 9.32 -12.83
N MET A 123 -0.31 10.11 -12.69
CA MET A 123 -0.80 10.55 -11.37
C MET A 123 -1.26 9.37 -10.52
N SER A 124 -2.00 8.41 -11.10
CA SER A 124 -2.44 7.20 -10.41
C SER A 124 -1.26 6.31 -10.00
N ALA A 125 -0.21 6.20 -10.83
CA ALA A 125 1.00 5.46 -10.52
C ALA A 125 1.73 6.05 -9.31
N ILE A 126 1.89 7.38 -9.28
CA ILE A 126 2.56 8.07 -8.17
C ILE A 126 1.74 7.90 -6.87
N ILE A 127 0.41 8.08 -6.92
CA ILE A 127 -0.47 7.86 -5.76
C ILE A 127 -0.35 6.41 -5.29
N MET A 128 -0.41 5.45 -6.21
CA MET A 128 -0.30 4.03 -5.87
C MET A 128 1.04 3.68 -5.21
N GLY A 129 2.13 4.30 -5.66
CA GLY A 129 3.48 4.04 -5.15
C GLY A 129 3.81 4.79 -3.86
N SER A 130 3.19 5.94 -3.60
CA SER A 130 3.49 6.79 -2.43
C SER A 130 2.57 6.58 -1.23
N ALA A 131 1.36 6.06 -1.43
CA ALA A 131 0.40 5.79 -0.36
C ALA A 131 0.41 4.32 0.07
N GLU A 132 0.04 4.05 1.33
CA GLU A 132 -0.10 2.70 1.86
C GLU A 132 -1.58 2.30 2.03
N THR A 133 -1.81 1.00 2.19
CA THR A 133 -3.13 0.44 2.53
C THR A 133 -3.39 0.60 4.03
N THR A 134 -3.68 1.82 4.44
CA THR A 134 -3.75 2.23 5.84
C THR A 134 -4.60 1.31 6.71
N PHE A 135 -5.81 0.96 6.29
CA PHE A 135 -6.69 0.10 7.09
C PHE A 135 -6.14 -1.33 7.21
N TYR A 136 -5.54 -1.88 6.16
CA TYR A 136 -4.90 -3.19 6.22
C TYR A 136 -3.71 -3.18 7.18
N VAL A 137 -2.83 -2.20 7.07
CA VAL A 137 -1.65 -2.04 7.92
C VAL A 137 -2.07 -1.91 9.38
N LEU A 138 -3.04 -1.04 9.68
CA LEU A 138 -3.55 -0.87 11.05
C LEU A 138 -4.13 -2.18 11.60
N ALA A 139 -4.91 -2.92 10.80
CA ALA A 139 -5.49 -4.19 11.25
C ALA A 139 -4.41 -5.22 11.57
N VAL A 140 -3.37 -5.35 10.72
CA VAL A 140 -2.27 -6.28 10.93
C VAL A 140 -1.47 -5.91 12.19
N TYR A 141 -1.01 -4.67 12.28
CA TYR A 141 -0.14 -4.26 13.40
C TYR A 141 -0.87 -4.23 14.74
N LEU A 142 -2.07 -3.63 14.80
CA LEU A 142 -2.85 -3.61 16.04
C LEU A 142 -3.30 -5.02 16.43
N GLY A 143 -3.65 -5.86 15.45
CA GLY A 143 -4.01 -7.25 15.66
C GLY A 143 -2.85 -8.07 16.22
N ALA A 144 -1.64 -7.92 15.68
CA ALA A 144 -0.44 -8.64 16.13
C ALA A 144 -0.09 -8.38 17.61
N VAL A 145 -0.35 -7.14 18.08
CA VAL A 145 -0.09 -6.74 19.47
C VAL A 145 -1.34 -6.72 20.34
N SER A 146 -2.48 -7.20 19.83
CA SER A 146 -3.78 -7.27 20.53
C SER A 146 -4.28 -5.92 21.05
N ILE A 147 -3.92 -4.81 20.42
CA ILE A 147 -4.39 -3.47 20.77
C ILE A 147 -5.78 -3.25 20.16
N ARG A 148 -6.79 -3.01 21.01
CA ARG A 148 -8.19 -2.80 20.60
C ARG A 148 -8.58 -1.32 20.43
N LYS A 149 -7.83 -0.40 21.00
CA LYS A 149 -8.13 1.04 20.96
C LYS A 149 -7.08 1.78 20.17
N SER A 150 -7.40 2.18 18.96
CA SER A 150 -6.49 2.92 18.06
C SER A 150 -6.28 4.39 18.46
N ARG A 151 -7.09 4.94 19.39
CA ARG A 151 -7.05 6.36 19.81
C ARG A 151 -7.00 7.29 18.60
N TYR A 152 -5.92 8.06 18.48
CA TYR A 152 -5.68 9.02 17.39
C TYR A 152 -4.99 8.41 16.16
N LEU A 153 -4.63 7.13 16.19
CA LEU A 153 -3.81 6.51 15.12
C LEU A 153 -4.51 6.53 13.75
N VAL A 154 -5.79 6.13 13.71
CA VAL A 154 -6.58 6.14 12.46
C VAL A 154 -6.65 7.54 11.85
N PRO A 155 -7.11 8.59 12.57
CA PRO A 155 -7.18 9.92 11.98
C PRO A 155 -5.80 10.48 11.57
N VAL A 156 -4.73 10.19 12.32
CA VAL A 156 -3.37 10.62 11.93
C VAL A 156 -2.92 9.95 10.65
N CYS A 157 -3.13 8.63 10.49
CA CYS A 157 -2.80 7.93 9.26
C CYS A 157 -3.60 8.47 8.06
N LEU A 158 -4.89 8.72 8.21
CA LEU A 158 -5.72 9.29 7.14
C LEU A 158 -5.28 10.72 6.75
N ILE A 159 -4.88 11.54 7.72
CA ILE A 159 -4.30 12.86 7.43
C ILE A 159 -2.99 12.70 6.68
N ALA A 160 -2.13 11.77 7.08
CA ALA A 160 -0.88 11.49 6.38
C ALA A 160 -1.14 11.02 4.94
N ASP A 161 -2.11 10.14 4.72
CA ASP A 161 -2.54 9.72 3.38
C ASP A 161 -3.01 10.91 2.54
N CYS A 162 -3.86 11.78 3.09
CA CYS A 162 -4.31 12.99 2.40
C CYS A 162 -3.14 13.91 2.00
N VAL A 163 -2.19 14.14 2.91
CA VAL A 163 -0.99 14.93 2.62
C VAL A 163 -0.14 14.25 1.54
N GLY A 164 0.06 12.94 1.64
CA GLY A 164 0.79 12.14 0.65
C GLY A 164 0.15 12.22 -0.74
N ILE A 165 -1.18 12.14 -0.84
CA ILE A 165 -1.92 12.28 -2.09
C ILE A 165 -1.75 13.68 -2.68
N VAL A 166 -1.84 14.73 -1.87
CA VAL A 166 -1.62 16.12 -2.34
C VAL A 166 -0.21 16.30 -2.89
N ILE A 167 0.80 15.76 -2.21
CA ILE A 167 2.18 15.78 -2.68
C ILE A 167 2.33 14.98 -3.98
N ALA A 168 1.72 13.78 -4.06
CA ALA A 168 1.75 12.94 -5.25
C ALA A 168 1.16 13.65 -6.47
N VAL A 169 0.04 14.35 -6.30
CA VAL A 169 -0.60 15.18 -7.35
C VAL A 169 0.33 16.32 -7.76
N ALA A 170 0.93 17.03 -6.81
CA ALA A 170 1.86 18.12 -7.09
C ALA A 170 3.10 17.63 -7.86
N VAL A 171 3.67 16.49 -7.45
CA VAL A 171 4.80 15.86 -8.13
C VAL A 171 4.42 15.44 -9.55
N ALA A 172 3.26 14.79 -9.73
CA ALA A 172 2.79 14.41 -11.06
C ALA A 172 2.69 15.61 -12.00
N LYS A 173 2.09 16.71 -11.55
CA LYS A 173 1.95 17.96 -12.34
C LYS A 173 3.26 18.67 -12.61
N TRP A 174 4.29 18.42 -11.78
CA TRP A 174 5.61 19.03 -11.98
C TRP A 174 6.43 18.29 -13.03
N PHE A 175 6.31 16.96 -13.09
CA PHE A 175 7.16 16.12 -13.92
C PHE A 175 6.55 15.74 -15.27
N PHE A 176 5.23 15.78 -15.37
CA PHE A 176 4.46 15.38 -16.55
C PHE A 176 3.46 16.47 -16.98
#